data_58c3fa9c3f4aa7d69a21cd044ffb4c3a
#
_entry.id   58c3fa9c3f4aa7d69a21cd044ffb4c3a
#
_cell.length_a   1.000
_cell.length_b   1.000
_cell.length_c   1.000
_cell.angle_alpha   90.00
_cell.angle_beta   90.00
_cell.angle_gamma   90.00
#
_symmetry.space_group_name_H-M   'P 1'
#
loop_
_entity.id
_entity.type
_entity.pdbx_description
1 polymer ?
#
loop_
_entity_poly.entity_id
_entity_poly.type
_entity_poly.pdbx_seq_one_letter_code
_entity_poly.pdbx_strand_id
1 'polypeptide(L)'
;MKDLVPERYALAFRLYPYARSPDQDATAPVRHKAVVVGGGPIGLATALDLGRRGVPVVLLDDHEGAGLGSRALCFAKRTLEICDRLGAAAPMLDKGVQWNLGKVFHDDRLL
;
A
#
# COMPACT_ATOMS: atom_id res chain seq x y z
N MET A 1 -17.32 -15.71 -1.29
CA MET A 1 -16.77 -14.56 -0.53
C MET A 1 -16.85 -13.23 -1.30
N LYS A 2 -17.25 -13.23 -2.59
CA LYS A 2 -17.53 -12.01 -3.38
C LYS A 2 -18.82 -11.28 -2.99
N ASP A 3 -19.75 -11.96 -2.32
CA ASP A 3 -21.13 -11.46 -2.11
C ASP A 3 -21.34 -10.73 -0.78
N LEU A 4 -20.27 -10.47 -0.02
CA LEU A 4 -20.34 -9.86 1.32
C LEU A 4 -20.01 -8.36 1.36
N VAL A 5 -19.56 -7.78 0.25
CA VAL A 5 -19.29 -6.33 0.18
C VAL A 5 -20.43 -5.66 -0.58
N PRO A 6 -21.25 -4.83 0.07
CA PRO A 6 -22.28 -4.07 -0.64
C PRO A 6 -21.65 -3.29 -1.80
N GLU A 7 -22.32 -3.25 -2.94
CA GLU A 7 -21.84 -2.64 -4.20
C GLU A 7 -21.32 -1.21 -4.02
N ARG A 8 -21.88 -0.46 -3.06
CA ARG A 8 -21.44 0.89 -2.66
C ARG A 8 -20.00 0.96 -2.08
N TYR A 9 -19.43 -0.19 -1.69
CA TYR A 9 -18.05 -0.31 -1.19
C TYR A 9 -17.15 -1.12 -2.15
N ALA A 10 -17.69 -1.53 -3.28
CA ALA A 10 -16.93 -2.15 -4.35
C ALA A 10 -16.01 -1.10 -4.97
N LEU A 11 -14.91 -0.84 -4.31
CA LEU A 11 -13.80 -0.14 -4.93
C LEU A 11 -13.35 -1.03 -6.09
N ALA A 12 -13.42 -0.52 -7.31
CA ALA A 12 -12.90 -1.20 -8.48
C ALA A 12 -11.37 -1.26 -8.36
N PHE A 13 -10.88 -2.29 -7.68
CA PHE A 13 -9.45 -2.56 -7.62
C PHE A 13 -8.99 -3.11 -8.95
N ARG A 14 -7.94 -2.52 -9.48
CA ARG A 14 -7.26 -3.11 -10.62
C ARG A 14 -6.61 -4.42 -10.17
N LEU A 15 -6.94 -5.49 -10.85
CA LEU A 15 -6.27 -6.77 -10.68
C LEU A 15 -5.06 -6.84 -11.62
N TYR A 16 -4.00 -7.44 -11.12
CA TYR A 16 -2.77 -7.70 -11.86
C TYR A 16 -2.62 -9.23 -11.91
N PRO A 17 -3.08 -9.87 -12.99
CA PRO A 17 -3.01 -11.31 -13.08
C PRO A 17 -1.55 -11.77 -13.00
N TYR A 18 -1.37 -12.95 -12.43
CA TYR A 18 -0.05 -13.56 -12.34
C TYR A 18 0.63 -13.61 -13.69
N ALA A 19 1.86 -13.12 -13.75
CA ALA A 19 2.75 -13.23 -14.89
C ALA A 19 4.00 -14.00 -14.47
N ARG A 20 4.28 -15.11 -15.18
CA ARG A 20 5.45 -15.92 -14.89
C ARG A 20 6.72 -15.10 -15.14
N SER A 21 7.58 -15.01 -14.13
CA SER A 21 8.88 -14.36 -14.26
C SER A 21 9.88 -15.28 -14.99
N PRO A 22 10.73 -14.74 -15.88
CA PRO A 22 11.82 -15.50 -16.45
C PRO A 22 12.77 -16.12 -15.41
N ASP A 23 12.87 -15.55 -14.23
CA ASP A 23 13.71 -16.05 -13.14
C ASP A 23 13.24 -17.39 -12.61
N GLN A 24 11.96 -17.73 -12.77
CA GLN A 24 11.40 -19.01 -12.34
C GLN A 24 11.86 -20.18 -13.20
N ASP A 25 12.31 -19.91 -14.42
CA ASP A 25 12.81 -20.90 -15.36
C ASP A 25 14.34 -20.90 -15.45
N ALA A 26 15.00 -20.05 -14.64
CA ALA A 26 16.45 -19.97 -14.64
C ALA A 26 17.08 -21.23 -14.02
N THR A 27 18.13 -21.75 -14.66
CA THR A 27 18.86 -22.93 -14.19
C THR A 27 19.70 -22.67 -12.93
N ALA A 28 19.93 -21.41 -12.60
CA ALA A 28 20.62 -20.96 -11.40
C ALA A 28 19.91 -19.72 -10.82
N PRO A 29 20.02 -19.47 -9.50
CA PRO A 29 19.39 -18.30 -8.88
C PRO A 29 19.87 -16.99 -9.52
N VAL A 30 18.91 -16.17 -9.96
CA VAL A 30 19.16 -14.83 -10.48
C VAL A 30 19.40 -13.86 -9.32
N ARG A 31 20.40 -13.00 -9.44
CA ARG A 31 20.73 -12.01 -8.43
C ARG A 31 20.16 -10.65 -8.80
N HIS A 32 19.39 -10.07 -7.87
CA HIS A 32 18.85 -8.71 -7.97
C HIS A 32 19.51 -7.79 -6.95
N LYS A 33 19.63 -6.49 -7.27
CA LYS A 33 20.18 -5.49 -6.33
C LYS A 33 19.30 -5.32 -5.10
N ALA A 34 17.98 -5.36 -5.29
CA ALA A 34 16.99 -5.31 -4.22
C ALA A 34 15.80 -6.20 -4.57
N VAL A 35 15.31 -6.92 -3.59
CA VAL A 35 14.07 -7.69 -3.66
C VAL A 35 13.20 -7.25 -2.49
N VAL A 36 11.97 -6.85 -2.78
CA VAL A 36 10.96 -6.50 -1.79
C VAL A 36 9.91 -7.61 -1.81
N VAL A 37 9.62 -8.18 -0.67
CA VAL A 37 8.59 -9.22 -0.52
C VAL A 37 7.37 -8.62 0.19
N GLY A 38 6.23 -8.70 -0.47
CA GLY A 38 4.96 -8.13 -0.04
C GLY A 38 4.61 -6.83 -0.77
N GLY A 39 3.51 -6.85 -1.55
CA GLY A 39 2.96 -5.72 -2.30
C GLY A 39 1.99 -4.85 -1.49
N GLY A 40 2.06 -4.89 -0.16
CA GLY A 40 1.31 -3.99 0.71
C GLY A 40 1.85 -2.55 0.67
N PRO A 41 1.22 -1.61 1.40
CA PRO A 41 1.60 -0.19 1.37
C PRO A 41 3.08 0.07 1.66
N ILE A 42 3.68 -0.68 2.58
CA ILE A 42 5.10 -0.52 2.94
C ILE A 42 6.00 -1.05 1.82
N GLY A 43 5.71 -2.25 1.29
CA GLY A 43 6.51 -2.82 0.21
C GLY A 43 6.43 -1.99 -1.07
N LEU A 44 5.25 -1.53 -1.43
CA LEU A 44 5.05 -0.64 -2.58
C LEU A 44 5.79 0.70 -2.40
N ALA A 45 5.70 1.32 -1.22
CA ALA A 45 6.42 2.56 -0.92
C ALA A 45 7.95 2.35 -1.01
N THR A 46 8.45 1.24 -0.47
CA THR A 46 9.87 0.89 -0.51
C THR A 46 10.35 0.65 -1.94
N ALA A 47 9.62 -0.15 -2.71
CA ALA A 47 9.97 -0.44 -4.09
C ALA A 47 9.95 0.83 -4.96
N LEU A 48 8.94 1.69 -4.76
CA LEU A 48 8.83 2.96 -5.46
C LEU A 48 9.97 3.92 -5.11
N ASP A 49 10.34 4.05 -3.83
CA ASP A 49 11.45 4.92 -3.40
C ASP A 49 12.79 4.44 -3.96
N LEU A 50 13.05 3.14 -3.94
CA LEU A 50 14.23 2.53 -4.55
C LEU A 50 14.28 2.79 -6.07
N GLY A 51 13.18 2.53 -6.76
CA GLY A 51 13.08 2.76 -8.21
C GLY A 51 13.30 4.21 -8.60
N ARG A 52 12.74 5.17 -7.85
CA ARG A 52 12.95 6.60 -8.08
C ARG A 52 14.40 7.05 -7.86
N ARG A 53 15.16 6.30 -7.08
CA ARG A 53 16.59 6.52 -6.86
C ARG A 53 17.47 5.78 -7.88
N GLY A 54 16.87 5.15 -8.89
CA GLY A 54 17.57 4.40 -9.91
C GLY A 54 18.11 3.04 -9.43
N VAL A 55 17.62 2.52 -8.30
CA VAL A 55 17.95 1.18 -7.84
C VAL A 55 17.01 0.18 -8.49
N PRO A 56 17.52 -0.76 -9.30
CA PRO A 56 16.70 -1.86 -9.82
C PRO A 56 16.13 -2.69 -8.67
N VAL A 57 14.81 -2.83 -8.65
CA VAL A 57 14.09 -3.54 -7.60
C VAL A 57 13.10 -4.52 -8.20
N VAL A 58 13.00 -5.70 -7.61
CA VAL A 58 11.95 -6.69 -7.87
C VAL A 58 11.01 -6.69 -6.69
N LEU A 59 9.72 -6.55 -6.95
CA LEU A 59 8.66 -6.68 -5.95
C LEU A 59 7.93 -8.00 -6.18
N LEU A 60 7.84 -8.80 -5.14
CA LEU A 60 7.12 -10.07 -5.13
C LEU A 60 5.90 -9.97 -4.23
N ASP A 61 4.76 -10.42 -4.73
CA ASP A 61 3.52 -10.52 -3.94
C ASP A 61 2.76 -11.79 -4.36
N ASP A 62 2.02 -12.36 -3.44
CA ASP A 62 1.20 -13.55 -3.67
C ASP A 62 -0.28 -13.21 -3.95
N HIS A 63 -0.62 -11.93 -4.03
CA HIS A 63 -1.96 -11.44 -4.34
C HIS A 63 -2.01 -10.72 -5.67
N GLU A 64 -3.12 -10.87 -6.38
CA GLU A 64 -3.34 -10.22 -7.69
C GLU A 64 -3.79 -8.76 -7.57
N GLY A 65 -3.96 -8.21 -6.37
CA GLY A 65 -4.46 -6.86 -6.17
C GLY A 65 -4.41 -6.38 -4.73
N ALA A 66 -4.98 -5.22 -4.49
CA ALA A 66 -5.07 -4.68 -3.15
C ALA A 66 -5.88 -5.59 -2.23
N GLY A 67 -5.45 -5.74 -0.98
CA GLY A 67 -6.16 -6.53 0.02
C GLY A 67 -7.57 -5.99 0.27
N LEU A 68 -8.51 -6.91 0.47
CA LEU A 68 -9.90 -6.56 0.77
C LEU A 68 -10.03 -5.99 2.19
N GLY A 69 -10.87 -4.96 2.32
CA GLY A 69 -11.22 -4.32 3.57
C GLY A 69 -10.23 -3.24 4.03
N SER A 70 -10.71 -2.36 4.89
CA SER A 70 -9.90 -1.31 5.51
C SER A 70 -9.11 -1.88 6.68
N ARG A 71 -7.81 -1.63 6.71
CA ARG A 71 -6.90 -2.03 7.79
C ARG A 71 -6.25 -0.84 8.49
N ALA A 72 -6.53 0.36 8.03
CA ALA A 72 -6.05 1.60 8.63
C ALA A 72 -7.17 2.62 8.67
N LEU A 73 -7.28 3.34 9.79
CA LEU A 73 -8.28 4.39 9.98
C LEU A 73 -7.62 5.77 9.92
N CYS A 74 -6.46 5.91 10.55
CA CYS A 74 -5.77 7.19 10.66
C CYS A 74 -4.38 7.10 10.05
N PHE A 75 -3.97 8.17 9.38
CA PHE A 75 -2.62 8.33 8.86
C PHE A 75 -1.93 9.49 9.59
N ALA A 76 -0.79 9.19 10.19
CA ALA A 76 0.02 10.20 10.83
C ALA A 76 0.62 11.15 9.77
N LYS A 77 0.89 12.39 10.18
CA LYS A 77 1.54 13.40 9.33
C LYS A 77 2.79 12.86 8.63
N ARG A 78 3.64 12.12 9.37
CA ARG A 78 4.86 11.54 8.80
C ARG A 78 4.59 10.55 7.67
N THR A 79 3.53 9.77 7.76
CA THR A 79 3.13 8.85 6.68
C THR A 79 2.73 9.63 5.43
N LEU A 80 1.96 10.71 5.61
CA LEU A 80 1.55 11.57 4.50
C LEU A 80 2.74 12.29 3.86
N GLU A 81 3.72 12.76 4.64
CA GLU A 81 4.97 13.33 4.12
C GLU A 81 5.77 12.33 3.27
N ILE A 82 5.80 11.06 3.68
CA ILE A 82 6.44 9.99 2.89
C ILE A 82 5.66 9.76 1.59
N CYS A 83 4.34 9.66 1.68
CA CYS A 83 3.47 9.51 0.51
C CYS A 83 3.58 10.69 -0.45
N ASP A 84 3.72 11.91 0.06
CA ASP A 84 3.91 13.11 -0.75
C ASP A 84 5.22 13.06 -1.55
N ARG A 85 6.29 12.73 -0.87
CA ARG A 85 7.60 12.52 -1.53
C ARG A 85 7.53 11.46 -2.65
N LEU A 86 6.65 10.46 -2.49
CA LEU A 86 6.42 9.41 -3.48
C LEU A 86 5.36 9.77 -4.53
N GLY A 87 4.73 10.96 -4.42
CA GLY A 87 3.69 11.41 -5.33
C GLY A 87 2.32 10.75 -5.11
N ALA A 88 2.09 10.16 -3.95
CA ALA A 88 0.87 9.42 -3.62
C ALA A 88 -0.04 10.13 -2.59
N ALA A 89 0.39 11.26 -2.00
CA ALA A 89 -0.38 11.91 -0.95
C ALA A 89 -1.62 12.65 -1.44
N ALA A 90 -1.57 13.28 -2.60
CA ALA A 90 -2.67 14.11 -3.09
C ALA A 90 -4.02 13.36 -3.14
N PRO A 91 -4.14 12.17 -3.75
CA PRO A 91 -5.40 11.44 -3.76
C PRO A 91 -5.83 10.93 -2.36
N MET A 92 -4.89 10.76 -1.43
CA MET A 92 -5.21 10.40 -0.04
C MET A 92 -5.81 11.59 0.71
N LEU A 93 -5.25 12.79 0.54
CA LEU A 93 -5.73 14.02 1.17
C LEU A 93 -7.09 14.44 0.60
N ASP A 94 -7.29 14.24 -0.69
CA ASP A 94 -8.53 14.59 -1.40
C ASP A 94 -9.72 13.74 -0.93
N LYS A 95 -9.49 12.47 -0.62
CA LYS A 95 -10.51 11.53 -0.11
C LYS A 95 -10.62 11.51 1.42
N GLY A 96 -9.59 11.92 2.11
CA GLY A 96 -9.49 11.84 3.57
C GLY A 96 -10.17 13.00 4.30
N VAL A 97 -10.62 12.73 5.52
CA VAL A 97 -11.07 13.78 6.44
C VAL A 97 -9.86 14.23 7.26
N GLN A 98 -9.53 15.51 7.15
CA GLN A 98 -8.44 16.10 7.92
C GLN A 98 -8.99 16.65 9.25
N TRP A 99 -8.27 16.40 10.33
CA TRP A 99 -8.60 16.89 11.66
C TRP A 99 -7.31 17.22 12.43
N ASN A 100 -7.36 18.21 13.28
CA ASN A 100 -6.23 18.70 14.07
C ASN A 100 -6.51 18.72 15.57
N LEU A 101 -7.73 18.38 15.98
CA LEU A 101 -8.13 18.32 17.37
C LEU A 101 -8.73 16.96 17.68
N GLY A 102 -8.07 16.20 18.53
CA GLY A 102 -8.58 14.96 19.12
C GLY A 102 -9.07 15.21 20.55
N LYS A 103 -10.19 14.61 20.91
CA LYS A 103 -10.69 14.58 22.28
C LYS A 103 -10.67 13.16 22.80
N VAL A 104 -10.13 12.98 23.99
CA VAL A 104 -10.08 11.69 24.67
C VAL A 104 -11.02 11.72 25.86
N PHE A 105 -11.90 10.75 25.96
CA PHE A 105 -12.84 10.63 27.07
C PHE A 105 -12.53 9.33 27.83
N HIS A 106 -12.67 9.40 29.13
CA HIS A 106 -12.74 8.24 30.02
C HIS A 106 -14.07 8.33 30.75
N ASP A 107 -14.96 7.39 30.51
CA ASP A 107 -16.39 7.51 30.76
C ASP A 107 -16.92 8.81 30.11
N ASP A 108 -17.67 9.64 30.84
CA ASP A 108 -18.19 10.91 30.33
C ASP A 108 -17.26 12.10 30.58
N ARG A 109 -16.05 11.86 31.06
CA ARG A 109 -15.09 12.92 31.42
C ARG A 109 -14.05 13.11 30.33
N LEU A 110 -13.98 14.31 29.79
CA LEU A 110 -12.91 14.76 28.90
C LEU A 110 -11.59 14.81 29.68
N LEU A 111 -10.55 14.14 29.16
CA LEU A 111 -9.19 14.14 29.70
C LEU A 111 -8.38 15.28 29.13
#